data_3063bf4cec5d1e7b30f45e1abb494738
#
_entry.id   3063bf4cec5d1e7b30f45e1abb494738
#
_cell.length_a   1.000
_cell.length_b   1.000
_cell.length_c   1.000
_cell.angle_alpha   90.00
_cell.angle_beta   90.00
_cell.angle_gamma   90.00
#
_symmetry.space_group_name_H-M   'P 1'
#
loop_
_entity.id
_entity.type
_entity.pdbx_description
1 polymer ?
#
loop_
_entity_poly.entity_id
_entity_poly.type
_entity_poly.pdbx_seq_one_letter_code
_entity_poly.pdbx_strand_id
1 'polypeptide(L)'
;ELQKDVTYIKNMRLTREKLEAMELEGSPVAPVYDGYCAAMRTRGLMDYDDQLVFARTILIKYPAILDRLRNRFRYICVDEAQDTSKIQHEIIRMLAGSDGNLFMVGDEDQSIYGFRAAYPDALMSFTRDHERASVLLLEQNYRSVPEIVTMADRFIARNTARHEKHMFTRRAPGGQVRRIELGDRAAQYAYICRMAENDTEKETAVL
;
A
#
# COMPACT_ATOMS: atom_id res chain seq x y z
N GLU A 1 12.56 5.79 -14.12
CA GLU A 1 13.12 4.94 -13.03
C GLU A 1 13.63 5.78 -11.87
N LEU A 2 14.53 6.73 -12.06
CA LEU A 2 15.08 7.59 -10.99
C LEU A 2 14.00 8.22 -10.09
N GLN A 3 12.86 8.66 -10.63
CA GLN A 3 11.76 9.21 -9.84
C GLN A 3 11.19 8.16 -8.86
N LYS A 4 11.10 6.92 -9.28
CA LYS A 4 10.61 5.81 -8.42
C LYS A 4 11.61 5.54 -7.29
N ASP A 5 12.91 5.59 -7.60
CA ASP A 5 13.96 5.39 -6.60
C ASP A 5 13.97 6.51 -5.57
N VAL A 6 13.84 7.78 -5.99
CA VAL A 6 13.72 8.92 -5.09
C VAL A 6 12.50 8.77 -4.16
N THR A 7 11.35 8.41 -4.71
CA THR A 7 10.14 8.12 -3.93
C THR A 7 10.38 6.98 -2.95
N TYR A 8 10.97 5.87 -3.40
CA TYR A 8 11.28 4.72 -2.54
C TYR A 8 12.24 5.08 -1.40
N ILE A 9 13.34 5.78 -1.70
CA ILE A 9 14.34 6.22 -0.72
C ILE A 9 13.70 7.05 0.39
N LYS A 10 12.88 8.05 0.02
CA LYS A 10 12.22 8.94 0.96
C LYS A 10 11.15 8.22 1.79
N ASN A 11 10.30 7.46 1.15
CA ASN A 11 9.16 6.80 1.79
C ASN A 11 9.58 5.62 2.67
N MET A 12 10.60 4.86 2.27
CA MET A 12 11.17 3.77 3.07
C MET A 12 12.19 4.26 4.09
N ARG A 13 12.57 5.53 4.03
CA ARG A 13 13.58 6.14 4.90
C ARG A 13 14.86 5.32 4.92
N LEU A 14 15.43 5.09 3.74
CA LEU A 14 16.67 4.34 3.65
C LEU A 14 17.77 5.01 4.46
N THR A 15 18.54 4.21 5.21
CA THR A 15 19.76 4.68 5.87
C THR A 15 20.82 5.02 4.82
N ARG A 16 21.81 5.82 5.21
CA ARG A 16 22.93 6.20 4.32
C ARG A 16 23.64 4.98 3.76
N GLU A 17 23.89 3.98 4.59
CA GLU A 17 24.56 2.73 4.18
C GLU A 17 23.74 1.98 3.11
N LYS A 18 22.42 1.89 3.29
CA LYS A 18 21.53 1.25 2.30
C LYS A 18 21.47 2.03 1.00
N LEU A 19 21.47 3.36 1.07
CA LEU A 19 21.48 4.22 -0.10
C LEU A 19 22.80 4.09 -0.88
N GLU A 20 23.93 4.00 -0.20
CA GLU A 20 25.25 3.82 -0.81
C GLU A 20 25.44 2.43 -1.44
N ALA A 21 24.73 1.42 -0.91
CA ALA A 21 24.70 0.08 -1.48
C ALA A 21 23.70 -0.07 -2.65
N MET A 22 22.93 0.98 -2.97
CA MET A 22 21.91 0.95 -4.01
C MET A 22 22.52 1.32 -5.37
N GLU A 23 22.28 0.49 -6.36
CA GLU A 23 22.70 0.70 -7.75
C GLU A 23 21.50 0.69 -8.70
N LEU A 24 21.56 1.52 -9.73
CA LEU A 24 20.63 1.54 -10.84
C LEU A 24 21.43 1.37 -12.14
N GLU A 25 21.17 0.27 -12.86
CA GLU A 25 21.90 -0.07 -14.10
C GLU A 25 23.43 -0.04 -13.93
N GLY A 26 23.93 -0.51 -12.77
CA GLY A 26 25.36 -0.52 -12.44
C GLY A 26 25.94 0.84 -12.02
N SER A 27 25.10 1.85 -11.82
CA SER A 27 25.52 3.18 -11.35
C SER A 27 25.06 3.44 -9.92
N PRO A 28 25.93 4.02 -9.05
CA PRO A 28 25.56 4.35 -7.68
C PRO A 28 24.41 5.37 -7.64
N VAL A 29 23.36 5.07 -6.88
CA VAL A 29 22.18 5.95 -6.72
C VAL A 29 22.48 7.12 -5.77
N ALA A 30 23.31 6.93 -4.75
CA ALA A 30 23.56 7.93 -3.73
C ALA A 30 24.02 9.30 -4.27
N PRO A 31 25.01 9.42 -5.17
CA PRO A 31 25.43 10.71 -5.71
C PRO A 31 24.31 11.43 -6.48
N VAL A 32 23.50 10.66 -7.21
CA VAL A 32 22.37 11.20 -8.01
C VAL A 32 21.29 11.73 -7.07
N TYR A 33 20.96 10.99 -6.04
CA TYR A 33 19.99 11.39 -5.00
C TYR A 33 20.47 12.65 -4.26
N ASP A 34 21.74 12.71 -3.88
CA ASP A 34 22.32 13.88 -3.21
C ASP A 34 22.27 15.12 -4.11
N GLY A 35 22.61 14.97 -5.39
CA GLY A 35 22.51 16.03 -6.41
C GLY A 35 21.08 16.52 -6.60
N TYR A 36 20.10 15.59 -6.66
CA TYR A 36 18.68 15.92 -6.71
C TYR A 36 18.26 16.75 -5.49
N CYS A 37 18.58 16.27 -4.28
CA CYS A 37 18.24 16.97 -3.04
C CYS A 37 18.88 18.38 -2.95
N ALA A 38 20.13 18.51 -3.42
CA ALA A 38 20.83 19.79 -3.49
C ALA A 38 20.16 20.76 -4.48
N ALA A 39 19.78 20.27 -5.65
CA ALA A 39 19.09 21.06 -6.67
C ALA A 39 17.70 21.54 -6.20
N MET A 40 16.93 20.66 -5.55
CA MET A 40 15.63 21.02 -4.96
C MET A 40 15.78 22.12 -3.91
N ARG A 41 16.76 21.97 -3.01
CA ARG A 41 17.04 22.95 -1.95
C ARG A 41 17.46 24.31 -2.51
N THR A 42 18.37 24.31 -3.50
CA THR A 42 18.86 25.55 -4.14
C THR A 42 17.73 26.32 -4.82
N ARG A 43 16.77 25.61 -5.40
CA ARG A 43 15.61 26.20 -6.08
C ARG A 43 14.44 26.51 -5.15
N GLY A 44 14.51 26.19 -3.85
CA GLY A 44 13.41 26.35 -2.91
C GLY A 44 12.18 25.49 -3.25
N LEU A 45 12.40 24.34 -3.87
CA LEU A 45 11.34 23.41 -4.28
C LEU A 45 11.25 22.22 -3.33
N MET A 46 10.08 21.64 -3.26
CA MET A 46 9.83 20.34 -2.63
C MET A 46 8.88 19.51 -3.49
N ASP A 47 9.06 18.21 -3.48
CA ASP A 47 8.13 17.26 -4.07
C ASP A 47 7.09 16.76 -3.05
N TYR A 48 6.18 15.88 -3.49
CA TYR A 48 5.14 15.32 -2.62
C TYR A 48 5.72 14.47 -1.48
N ASP A 49 6.82 13.75 -1.74
CA ASP A 49 7.46 12.92 -0.73
C ASP A 49 8.20 13.77 0.32
N ASP A 50 8.75 14.93 -0.09
CA ASP A 50 9.32 15.91 0.82
C ASP A 50 8.31 16.42 1.85
N GLN A 51 7.02 16.53 1.50
CA GLN A 51 5.99 16.95 2.44
C GLN A 51 5.90 15.98 3.62
N LEU A 52 5.99 14.68 3.38
CA LEU A 52 6.00 13.65 4.43
C LEU A 52 7.28 13.73 5.27
N VAL A 53 8.44 13.91 4.62
CA VAL A 53 9.73 14.05 5.30
C VAL A 53 9.75 15.28 6.20
N PHE A 54 9.24 16.41 5.72
CA PHE A 54 9.16 17.64 6.50
C PHE A 54 8.12 17.56 7.60
N ALA A 55 6.92 17.01 7.33
CA ALA A 55 5.89 16.80 8.33
C ALA A 55 6.45 15.99 9.52
N ARG A 56 7.08 14.84 9.22
CA ARG A 56 7.73 14.02 10.25
C ARG A 56 8.80 14.79 11.00
N THR A 57 9.63 15.54 10.29
CA THR A 57 10.73 16.32 10.90
C THR A 57 10.18 17.39 11.84
N ILE A 58 9.10 18.06 11.45
CA ILE A 58 8.42 19.07 12.28
C ILE A 58 7.87 18.43 13.56
N LEU A 59 7.20 17.29 13.43
CA LEU A 59 6.63 16.57 14.58
C LEU A 59 7.71 16.15 15.60
N ILE A 60 8.90 15.80 15.13
CA ILE A 60 10.03 15.46 16.01
C ILE A 60 10.65 16.72 16.65
N LYS A 61 10.87 17.77 15.84
CA LYS A 61 11.58 18.99 16.31
C LYS A 61 10.73 19.88 17.20
N TYR A 62 9.42 19.84 17.07
CA TYR A 62 8.49 20.72 17.74
C TYR A 62 7.43 19.95 18.52
N PRO A 63 7.76 19.40 19.72
CA PRO A 63 6.82 18.60 20.52
C PRO A 63 5.48 19.32 20.79
N ALA A 64 5.48 20.62 20.99
CA ALA A 64 4.27 21.40 21.21
C ALA A 64 3.29 21.34 20.02
N ILE A 65 3.80 21.20 18.78
CA ILE A 65 2.94 21.00 17.59
C ILE A 65 2.36 19.60 17.64
N LEU A 66 3.16 18.59 17.95
CA LEU A 66 2.73 17.20 18.07
C LEU A 66 1.64 17.05 19.13
N ASP A 67 1.84 17.64 20.32
CA ASP A 67 0.87 17.58 21.41
C ASP A 67 -0.44 18.26 21.05
N ARG A 68 -0.37 19.42 20.37
CA ARG A 68 -1.57 20.08 19.84
C ARG A 68 -2.34 19.21 18.85
N LEU A 69 -1.63 18.50 17.95
CA LEU A 69 -2.27 17.61 16.99
C LEU A 69 -2.87 16.38 17.67
N ARG A 70 -2.18 15.77 18.65
CA ARG A 70 -2.71 14.67 19.47
C ARG A 70 -3.99 15.06 20.22
N ASN A 71 -4.00 16.25 20.80
CA ASN A 71 -5.18 16.76 21.49
C ASN A 71 -6.36 17.04 20.56
N ARG A 72 -6.07 17.42 19.31
CA ARG A 72 -7.09 17.68 18.28
C ARG A 72 -7.62 16.40 17.67
N PHE A 73 -6.76 15.45 17.36
CA PHE A 73 -7.09 14.18 16.68
C PHE A 73 -6.95 13.02 17.66
N ARG A 74 -7.99 12.83 18.47
CA ARG A 74 -8.02 11.78 19.51
C ARG A 74 -8.24 10.38 18.96
N TYR A 75 -8.81 10.26 17.76
CA TYR A 75 -9.10 9.02 17.05
C TYR A 75 -8.47 9.11 15.68
N ILE A 76 -7.71 8.09 15.33
CA ILE A 76 -7.04 8.00 14.04
C ILE A 76 -7.53 6.72 13.37
N CYS A 77 -8.13 6.87 12.18
CA CYS A 77 -8.53 5.74 11.35
C CYS A 77 -7.66 5.75 10.09
N VAL A 78 -7.06 4.59 9.80
CA VAL A 78 -6.23 4.37 8.61
C VAL A 78 -6.92 3.31 7.77
N ASP A 79 -7.27 3.66 6.54
CA ASP A 79 -7.80 2.74 5.55
C ASP A 79 -6.71 2.37 4.54
N GLU A 80 -6.86 1.22 3.88
CA GLU A 80 -5.88 0.67 2.92
C GLU A 80 -4.45 0.66 3.51
N ALA A 81 -4.34 0.25 4.78
CA ALA A 81 -3.08 0.36 5.53
C ALA A 81 -1.91 -0.39 4.87
N GLN A 82 -2.18 -1.44 4.07
CA GLN A 82 -1.18 -2.18 3.32
C GLN A 82 -0.47 -1.34 2.25
N ASP A 83 -1.11 -0.25 1.78
CA ASP A 83 -0.56 0.61 0.72
C ASP A 83 0.19 1.83 1.28
N THR A 84 0.16 2.02 2.60
CA THR A 84 0.87 3.11 3.25
C THR A 84 2.38 2.84 3.35
N SER A 85 3.17 3.90 3.22
CA SER A 85 4.63 3.81 3.29
C SER A 85 5.15 3.83 4.73
N LYS A 86 6.41 3.45 4.91
CA LYS A 86 7.06 3.44 6.23
C LYS A 86 7.04 4.81 6.91
N ILE A 87 7.29 5.89 6.16
CA ILE A 87 7.26 7.25 6.74
C ILE A 87 5.85 7.66 7.18
N GLN A 88 4.82 7.24 6.45
CA GLN A 88 3.43 7.48 6.84
C GLN A 88 3.09 6.73 8.14
N HIS A 89 3.49 5.46 8.27
CA HIS A 89 3.32 4.73 9.53
C HIS A 89 4.06 5.38 10.70
N GLU A 90 5.26 5.91 10.49
CA GLU A 90 5.98 6.65 11.55
C GLU A 90 5.22 7.91 11.98
N ILE A 91 4.67 8.66 11.04
CA ILE A 91 3.84 9.85 11.32
C ILE A 91 2.57 9.44 12.09
N ILE A 92 1.87 8.40 11.64
CA ILE A 92 0.67 7.86 12.30
C ILE A 92 0.98 7.47 13.74
N ARG A 93 2.08 6.73 13.99
CA ARG A 93 2.51 6.33 15.34
C ARG A 93 2.83 7.54 16.21
N MET A 94 3.50 8.55 15.67
CA MET A 94 3.77 9.78 16.42
C MET A 94 2.48 10.48 16.82
N LEU A 95 1.51 10.58 15.91
CA LEU A 95 0.23 11.21 16.17
C LEU A 95 -0.61 10.41 17.16
N ALA A 96 -0.65 9.09 17.04
CA ALA A 96 -1.39 8.22 17.95
C ALA A 96 -0.78 8.23 19.38
N GLY A 97 0.55 8.26 19.48
CA GLY A 97 1.23 8.09 20.77
C GLY A 97 1.09 6.65 21.31
N SER A 98 1.51 6.46 22.57
CA SER A 98 1.47 5.13 23.22
C SER A 98 0.07 4.67 23.61
N ASP A 99 -0.80 5.62 23.96
CA ASP A 99 -2.16 5.36 24.45
C ASP A 99 -3.25 5.83 23.47
N GLY A 100 -2.86 6.12 22.23
CA GLY A 100 -3.75 6.67 21.21
C GLY A 100 -4.76 5.66 20.68
N ASN A 101 -5.93 6.15 20.34
CA ASN A 101 -6.96 5.38 19.64
C ASN A 101 -6.62 5.29 18.16
N LEU A 102 -5.95 4.22 17.77
CA LEU A 102 -5.57 3.92 16.40
C LEU A 102 -6.39 2.73 15.89
N PHE A 103 -7.13 2.94 14.83
CA PHE A 103 -7.88 1.91 14.12
C PHE A 103 -7.34 1.79 12.70
N MET A 104 -6.82 0.61 12.35
CA MET A 104 -6.25 0.36 11.03
C MET A 104 -7.07 -0.71 10.32
N VAL A 105 -7.41 -0.43 9.07
CA VAL A 105 -8.06 -1.37 8.15
C VAL A 105 -7.14 -1.60 6.98
N GLY A 106 -6.98 -2.85 6.59
CA GLY A 106 -6.14 -3.21 5.45
C GLY A 106 -6.21 -4.70 5.16
N ASP A 107 -5.71 -5.06 4.02
CA ASP A 107 -5.59 -6.44 3.56
C ASP A 107 -4.19 -6.64 2.97
N GLU A 108 -3.32 -7.31 3.71
CA GLU A 108 -1.94 -7.58 3.29
C GLU A 108 -1.89 -8.39 2.00
N ASP A 109 -2.93 -9.17 1.69
CA ASP A 109 -3.05 -9.93 0.46
C ASP A 109 -3.25 -9.04 -0.78
N GLN A 110 -3.67 -7.79 -0.57
CA GLN A 110 -3.85 -6.79 -1.62
C GLN A 110 -2.65 -5.83 -1.76
N SER A 111 -1.57 -6.05 -1.03
CA SER A 111 -0.37 -5.21 -1.10
C SER A 111 0.41 -5.44 -2.39
N ILE A 112 -0.04 -4.82 -3.48
CA ILE A 112 0.59 -4.89 -4.80
C ILE A 112 1.37 -3.63 -5.17
N TYR A 113 1.38 -2.62 -4.31
CA TYR A 113 2.04 -1.33 -4.53
C TYR A 113 3.44 -1.23 -3.91
N GLY A 114 4.16 -2.35 -3.77
CA GLY A 114 5.56 -2.36 -3.29
C GLY A 114 6.48 -1.41 -4.09
N PHE A 115 6.24 -1.24 -5.39
CA PHE A 115 6.94 -0.29 -6.24
C PHE A 115 6.67 1.20 -5.90
N ARG A 116 5.65 1.48 -5.08
CA ARG A 116 5.36 2.81 -4.49
C ARG A 116 5.80 2.93 -3.04
N ALA A 117 6.69 2.04 -2.59
CA ALA A 117 7.15 1.95 -1.21
C ALA A 117 6.04 1.62 -0.19
N ALA A 118 5.03 0.86 -0.59
CA ALA A 118 4.09 0.25 0.35
C ALA A 118 4.83 -0.60 1.37
N TYR A 119 4.40 -0.54 2.63
CA TYR A 119 5.06 -1.19 3.76
C TYR A 119 4.08 -2.08 4.54
N PRO A 120 3.69 -3.23 3.97
CA PRO A 120 2.72 -4.15 4.59
C PRO A 120 3.19 -4.72 5.92
N ASP A 121 4.51 -4.71 6.19
CA ASP A 121 5.08 -5.17 7.46
C ASP A 121 4.49 -4.42 8.66
N ALA A 122 4.06 -3.17 8.49
CA ALA A 122 3.43 -2.41 9.56
C ALA A 122 2.08 -3.00 9.98
N LEU A 123 1.32 -3.56 9.04
CA LEU A 123 0.06 -4.26 9.33
C LEU A 123 0.35 -5.60 10.03
N MET A 124 1.33 -6.36 9.53
CA MET A 124 1.73 -7.65 10.09
C MET A 124 2.36 -7.53 11.48
N SER A 125 3.04 -6.42 11.76
CA SER A 125 3.67 -6.17 13.07
C SER A 125 2.79 -5.41 14.06
N PHE A 126 1.56 -5.08 13.70
CA PHE A 126 0.71 -4.18 14.46
C PHE A 126 0.52 -4.61 15.92
N THR A 127 0.23 -5.89 16.18
CA THR A 127 0.07 -6.43 17.54
C THR A 127 1.35 -6.44 18.34
N ARG A 128 2.50 -6.60 17.68
CA ARG A 128 3.82 -6.52 18.32
C ARG A 128 4.15 -5.08 18.73
N ASP A 129 3.77 -4.12 17.87
CA ASP A 129 4.05 -2.71 18.06
C ASP A 129 3.03 -2.01 18.98
N HIS A 130 1.88 -2.66 19.23
CA HIS A 130 0.80 -2.18 20.08
C HIS A 130 0.29 -3.30 20.99
N GLU A 131 0.81 -3.40 22.21
CA GLU A 131 0.55 -4.51 23.15
C GLU A 131 -0.93 -4.74 23.48
N ARG A 132 -1.78 -3.70 23.39
CA ARG A 132 -3.22 -3.76 23.66
C ARG A 132 -4.06 -3.91 22.40
N ALA A 133 -3.43 -4.12 21.26
CA ALA A 133 -4.15 -4.23 20.00
C ALA A 133 -4.95 -5.53 19.91
N SER A 134 -6.10 -5.45 19.26
CA SER A 134 -6.90 -6.60 18.87
C SER A 134 -6.96 -6.65 17.34
N VAL A 135 -6.78 -7.84 16.79
CA VAL A 135 -6.96 -8.08 15.35
C VAL A 135 -8.32 -8.74 15.15
N LEU A 136 -9.10 -8.16 14.24
CA LEU A 136 -10.38 -8.69 13.80
C LEU A 136 -10.28 -9.05 12.33
N LEU A 137 -10.61 -10.29 11.98
CA LEU A 137 -10.59 -10.76 10.59
C LEU A 137 -11.99 -10.64 9.98
N LEU A 138 -12.07 -10.01 8.81
CA LEU A 138 -13.27 -9.89 8.00
C LEU A 138 -13.20 -10.91 6.86
N GLU A 139 -13.61 -12.16 7.12
CA GLU A 139 -13.48 -13.27 6.20
C GLU A 139 -14.65 -13.42 5.22
N GLN A 140 -15.80 -12.82 5.54
CA GLN A 140 -16.95 -12.89 4.64
C GLN A 140 -16.86 -11.87 3.52
N ASN A 141 -16.77 -12.37 2.28
CA ASN A 141 -16.84 -11.57 1.07
C ASN A 141 -18.30 -11.38 0.64
N TYR A 142 -18.74 -10.12 0.54
CA TYR A 142 -20.09 -9.73 0.13
C TYR A 142 -20.18 -9.35 -1.33
N ARG A 143 -19.04 -9.19 -2.02
CA ARG A 143 -18.94 -8.69 -3.40
C ARG A 143 -19.05 -9.81 -4.42
N SER A 144 -18.28 -10.86 -4.23
CA SER A 144 -18.02 -11.87 -5.27
C SER A 144 -18.77 -13.18 -5.02
N VAL A 145 -19.00 -13.92 -6.09
CA VAL A 145 -19.59 -15.26 -6.08
C VAL A 145 -18.57 -16.31 -5.58
N PRO A 146 -19.04 -17.49 -5.11
CA PRO A 146 -18.17 -18.50 -4.51
C PRO A 146 -17.01 -18.94 -5.41
N GLU A 147 -17.22 -19.03 -6.71
CA GLU A 147 -16.22 -19.48 -7.69
C GLU A 147 -15.02 -18.52 -7.72
N ILE A 148 -15.27 -17.22 -7.64
CA ILE A 148 -14.21 -16.19 -7.60
C ILE A 148 -13.50 -16.24 -6.25
N VAL A 149 -14.26 -16.22 -5.14
CA VAL A 149 -13.71 -16.23 -3.79
C VAL A 149 -12.82 -17.45 -3.57
N THR A 150 -13.30 -18.63 -3.93
CA THR A 150 -12.53 -19.89 -3.77
C THR A 150 -11.26 -19.88 -4.60
N MET A 151 -11.29 -19.36 -5.82
CA MET A 151 -10.10 -19.28 -6.67
C MET A 151 -9.08 -18.29 -6.11
N ALA A 152 -9.52 -17.12 -5.69
CA ALA A 152 -8.67 -16.11 -5.08
C ALA A 152 -8.03 -16.60 -3.78
N ASP A 153 -8.81 -17.24 -2.90
CA ASP A 153 -8.32 -17.81 -1.63
C ASP A 153 -7.24 -18.89 -1.88
N ARG A 154 -7.47 -19.81 -2.83
CA ARG A 154 -6.46 -20.81 -3.22
C ARG A 154 -5.20 -20.20 -3.82
N PHE A 155 -5.34 -19.12 -4.57
CA PHE A 155 -4.20 -18.41 -5.15
C PHE A 155 -3.35 -17.76 -4.08
N ILE A 156 -3.98 -16.99 -3.20
CA ILE A 156 -3.27 -16.20 -2.18
C ILE A 156 -2.71 -17.05 -1.03
N ALA A 157 -3.28 -18.23 -0.77
CA ALA A 157 -2.77 -19.19 0.22
C ALA A 157 -1.33 -19.67 -0.06
N ARG A 158 -0.78 -19.40 -1.24
CA ARG A 158 0.64 -19.61 -1.56
C ARG A 158 1.56 -18.60 -0.89
N ASN A 159 1.04 -17.44 -0.53
CA ASN A 159 1.77 -16.43 0.23
C ASN A 159 1.79 -16.85 1.71
N THR A 160 2.96 -17.02 2.29
CA THR A 160 3.12 -17.39 3.71
C THR A 160 3.25 -16.19 4.63
N ALA A 161 3.51 -15.00 4.08
CA ALA A 161 3.63 -13.74 4.84
C ALA A 161 2.27 -13.03 4.95
N ARG A 162 1.31 -13.69 5.63
CA ARG A 162 -0.06 -13.19 5.82
C ARG A 162 -0.66 -13.68 7.13
N HIS A 163 -1.73 -13.04 7.59
CA HIS A 163 -2.57 -13.59 8.65
C HIS A 163 -3.31 -14.84 8.13
N GLU A 164 -3.43 -15.84 8.97
CA GLU A 164 -4.25 -17.00 8.64
C GLU A 164 -5.72 -16.60 8.61
N LYS A 165 -6.31 -16.62 7.43
CA LYS A 165 -7.71 -16.28 7.18
C LYS A 165 -8.26 -17.10 6.03
N HIS A 166 -9.57 -17.39 6.05
CA HIS A 166 -10.27 -18.14 5.01
C HIS A 166 -11.42 -17.30 4.47
N MET A 167 -11.27 -16.83 3.26
CA MET A 167 -12.31 -16.03 2.62
C MET A 167 -13.47 -16.94 2.17
N PHE A 168 -14.68 -16.56 2.55
CA PHE A 168 -15.90 -17.23 2.11
C PHE A 168 -16.99 -16.23 1.70
N THR A 169 -17.98 -16.69 0.97
CA THR A 169 -19.16 -15.90 0.62
C THR A 169 -20.45 -16.71 0.80
N ARG A 170 -21.54 -16.03 1.11
CA ARG A 170 -22.89 -16.59 1.17
C ARG A 170 -23.73 -16.28 -0.07
N ARG A 171 -23.10 -15.70 -1.10
CA ARG A 171 -23.79 -15.43 -2.36
C ARG A 171 -24.09 -16.74 -3.10
N ALA A 172 -25.16 -16.74 -3.90
CA ALA A 172 -25.47 -17.86 -4.77
C ALA A 172 -24.34 -18.04 -5.81
N PRO A 173 -24.09 -19.29 -6.29
CA PRO A 173 -23.18 -19.54 -7.38
C PRO A 173 -23.52 -18.67 -8.60
N GLY A 174 -22.49 -18.11 -9.23
CA GLY A 174 -22.63 -17.12 -10.31
C GLY A 174 -22.06 -17.56 -11.65
N GLY A 175 -21.52 -18.76 -11.75
CA GLY A 175 -20.97 -19.29 -13.00
C GLY A 175 -19.56 -19.85 -12.85
N GLN A 176 -18.81 -19.88 -13.94
CA GLN A 176 -17.45 -20.43 -13.97
C GLN A 176 -16.41 -19.37 -14.21
N VAL A 177 -15.32 -19.42 -13.46
CA VAL A 177 -14.11 -18.66 -13.80
C VAL A 177 -13.46 -19.31 -15.02
N ARG A 178 -13.29 -18.53 -16.10
CA ARG A 178 -12.72 -19.00 -17.36
C ARG A 178 -11.36 -18.36 -17.61
N ARG A 179 -10.39 -19.18 -18.00
CA ARG A 179 -9.12 -18.72 -18.55
C ARG A 179 -9.19 -18.79 -20.07
N ILE A 180 -8.91 -17.69 -20.73
CA ILE A 180 -8.91 -17.60 -22.19
C ILE A 180 -7.52 -17.13 -22.62
N GLU A 181 -6.89 -17.90 -23.49
CA GLU A 181 -5.60 -17.58 -24.07
C GLU A 181 -5.81 -17.06 -25.50
N LEU A 182 -5.25 -15.90 -25.79
CA LEU A 182 -5.39 -15.21 -27.08
C LEU A 182 -3.99 -14.96 -27.64
N GLY A 183 -3.86 -15.03 -28.96
CA GLY A 183 -2.57 -14.99 -29.62
C GLY A 183 -1.84 -13.65 -29.52
N ASP A 184 -2.58 -12.53 -29.46
CA ASP A 184 -2.00 -11.20 -29.39
C ASP A 184 -2.98 -10.19 -28.75
N ARG A 185 -2.53 -8.95 -28.60
CA ARG A 185 -3.31 -7.86 -28.02
C ARG A 185 -4.52 -7.47 -28.89
N ALA A 186 -4.42 -7.56 -30.21
CA ALA A 186 -5.52 -7.24 -31.10
C ALA A 186 -6.67 -8.25 -30.95
N ALA A 187 -6.34 -9.54 -30.84
CA ALA A 187 -7.30 -10.60 -30.55
C ALA A 187 -7.94 -10.40 -29.16
N GLN A 188 -7.20 -9.92 -28.15
CA GLN A 188 -7.72 -9.58 -26.84
C GLN A 188 -8.77 -8.45 -26.92
N TYR A 189 -8.47 -7.36 -27.61
CA TYR A 189 -9.43 -6.27 -27.80
C TYR A 189 -10.68 -6.73 -28.58
N ALA A 190 -10.50 -7.49 -29.66
CA ALA A 190 -11.62 -8.02 -30.42
C ALA A 190 -12.51 -8.96 -29.59
N TYR A 191 -11.92 -9.73 -28.67
CA TYR A 191 -12.68 -10.57 -27.75
C TYR A 191 -13.49 -9.72 -26.76
N ILE A 192 -12.90 -8.70 -26.16
CA ILE A 192 -13.57 -7.78 -25.22
C ILE A 192 -14.73 -7.05 -25.91
N CYS A 193 -14.52 -6.52 -27.12
CA CYS A 193 -15.57 -5.85 -27.87
C CYS A 193 -16.76 -6.78 -28.15
N ARG A 194 -16.49 -8.00 -28.58
CA ARG A 194 -17.57 -9.01 -28.79
C ARG A 194 -18.33 -9.35 -27.52
N MET A 195 -17.65 -9.40 -26.38
CA MET A 195 -18.32 -9.60 -25.10
C MET A 195 -19.23 -8.43 -24.75
N ALA A 196 -18.77 -7.19 -24.95
CA ALA A 196 -19.56 -5.99 -24.70
C ALA A 196 -20.80 -5.91 -25.60
N GLU A 197 -20.68 -6.30 -26.87
CA GLU A 197 -21.80 -6.35 -27.82
C GLU A 197 -22.89 -7.37 -27.44
N ASN A 198 -22.50 -8.47 -26.78
CA ASN A 198 -23.42 -9.53 -26.40
C ASN A 198 -24.04 -9.35 -24.99
N ASP A 199 -23.55 -8.41 -24.20
CA ASP A 199 -24.01 -8.16 -22.80
C ASP A 199 -24.49 -6.71 -22.64
N THR A 200 -25.58 -6.39 -23.32
CA THR A 200 -26.15 -5.03 -23.32
C THR A 200 -27.00 -4.70 -22.07
N GLU A 201 -27.29 -5.69 -21.23
CA GLU A 201 -28.16 -5.54 -20.06
C GLU A 201 -27.42 -5.31 -18.74
N LYS A 202 -26.09 -5.45 -18.73
CA LYS A 202 -25.28 -5.33 -17.50
C LYS A 202 -24.15 -4.32 -17.69
N GLU A 203 -23.90 -3.59 -16.63
CA GLU A 203 -22.70 -2.77 -16.53
C GLU A 203 -21.48 -3.68 -16.35
N THR A 204 -20.54 -3.63 -17.29
CA THR A 204 -19.35 -4.48 -17.32
C THR A 204 -18.10 -3.60 -17.29
N ALA A 205 -17.19 -3.88 -16.37
CA ALA A 205 -15.87 -3.26 -16.30
C ALA A 205 -14.77 -4.24 -16.71
N VAL A 206 -13.79 -3.75 -17.46
CA VAL A 206 -12.55 -4.47 -17.79
C VAL A 206 -11.42 -3.89 -16.95
N LEU A 207 -10.76 -4.74 -16.17
CA LEU A 207 -9.68 -4.36 -15.23
C LEU A 207 -8.31 -4.78 -15.75
#